data_b69410a65d69ce60490ad4c2994f8657
#
_entry.id   b69410a65d69ce60490ad4c2994f8657
#
_cell.length_a   1.000
_cell.length_b   1.000
_cell.length_c   1.000
_cell.angle_alpha   90.00
_cell.angle_beta   90.00
_cell.angle_gamma   90.00
#
_symmetry.space_group_name_H-M   'P 1'
#
loop_
_entity.id
_entity.type
_entity.pdbx_description
1 polymer ?
#
loop_
_entity_poly.entity_id
_entity_poly.type
_entity_poly.pdbx_seq_one_letter_code
_entity_poly.pdbx_strand_id
1 'polypeptide(L)'
;VLSIALLAAGCQPAERPSGAAAPSSSSADPSPQLLLYCGAGIRPAADELVKAFEAKHGVTVQCDYDGSERLLARMKISGLGDVYMPGDAYYVEQAAKQGLVASQKNACYFVPVILVQKGNPKQIQSLADLTREGIDVGLGNPEVCAVGRTSIELFEKNRIPRDDVQKNVRFQSLTVNDLGNHIKLGRLDAVIVWDAMAAYFAESGDVVEIPLENNVISTVASGVLKSSEHPEAAAALVDFIASDEGKAIFRKHRYTTELPESNTGCKESD
;
A
#
# COMPACT_ATOMS: atom_id res chain seq x y z
N VAL A 1 23.19 -61.62 -66.32
CA VAL A 1 22.57 -60.57 -67.10
C VAL A 1 21.07 -60.55 -66.72
N LEU A 2 20.69 -59.60 -65.84
CA LEU A 2 19.33 -59.53 -65.30
C LEU A 2 18.67 -58.26 -65.90
N SER A 3 17.62 -58.44 -66.71
CA SER A 3 16.83 -57.36 -67.26
C SER A 3 15.76 -56.94 -66.30
N ILE A 4 15.74 -55.65 -65.95
CA ILE A 4 14.71 -55.03 -65.11
C ILE A 4 13.76 -54.30 -66.04
N ALA A 5 12.46 -54.72 -66.02
CA ALA A 5 11.37 -54.08 -66.74
C ALA A 5 10.82 -52.90 -65.92
N LEU A 6 10.75 -51.69 -66.51
CA LEU A 6 10.16 -50.51 -65.98
C LEU A 6 8.64 -50.48 -66.22
N LEU A 7 7.86 -50.50 -65.12
CA LEU A 7 6.40 -50.25 -65.20
C LEU A 7 6.16 -48.78 -64.86
N ALA A 8 5.64 -48.03 -65.83
CA ALA A 8 5.19 -46.66 -65.63
C ALA A 8 3.73 -46.68 -65.09
N ALA A 9 3.53 -46.27 -63.89
CA ALA A 9 2.22 -45.99 -63.28
C ALA A 9 1.87 -44.49 -63.44
N GLY A 10 0.81 -44.22 -64.18
CA GLY A 10 0.27 -42.88 -64.40
C GLY A 10 -0.39 -42.35 -63.15
N CYS A 11 0.07 -41.17 -62.64
CA CYS A 11 -0.63 -40.42 -61.66
C CYS A 11 -1.71 -39.55 -62.28
N GLN A 12 -2.96 -39.77 -61.86
CA GLN A 12 -4.05 -38.82 -62.05
C GLN A 12 -4.01 -37.77 -60.97
N PRO A 13 -4.25 -36.50 -61.27
CA PRO A 13 -4.33 -35.47 -60.28
C PRO A 13 -5.66 -35.54 -59.52
N ALA A 14 -5.62 -35.73 -58.18
CA ALA A 14 -6.77 -35.64 -57.30
C ALA A 14 -7.17 -34.17 -57.10
N GLU A 15 -8.44 -33.89 -57.45
CA GLU A 15 -9.10 -32.61 -57.18
C GLU A 15 -9.16 -32.39 -55.63
N ARG A 16 -8.65 -31.26 -55.17
CA ARG A 16 -8.81 -30.81 -53.79
C ARG A 16 -10.20 -30.23 -53.58
N PRO A 17 -10.98 -30.66 -52.57
CA PRO A 17 -12.19 -29.95 -52.20
C PRO A 17 -11.83 -28.59 -51.64
N SER A 18 -12.37 -27.55 -52.27
CA SER A 18 -12.35 -26.16 -51.80
C SER A 18 -13.27 -26.02 -50.58
N GLY A 19 -12.77 -25.34 -49.54
CA GLY A 19 -13.63 -24.63 -48.61
C GLY A 19 -13.96 -25.33 -47.30
N ALA A 20 -13.00 -25.36 -46.36
CA ALA A 20 -13.34 -25.21 -44.97
C ALA A 20 -12.54 -24.00 -44.45
N ALA A 21 -13.22 -22.86 -44.24
CA ALA A 21 -12.67 -21.75 -43.51
C ALA A 21 -12.36 -22.24 -42.12
N ALA A 22 -11.07 -22.23 -41.76
CA ALA A 22 -10.65 -22.44 -40.39
C ALA A 22 -11.32 -21.36 -39.49
N PRO A 23 -11.85 -21.72 -38.32
CA PRO A 23 -12.30 -20.72 -37.40
C PRO A 23 -11.10 -19.84 -37.03
N SER A 24 -11.18 -18.55 -37.33
CA SER A 24 -10.24 -17.56 -36.82
C SER A 24 -10.30 -17.65 -35.30
N SER A 25 -9.31 -18.31 -34.71
CA SER A 25 -9.05 -18.17 -33.28
C SER A 25 -8.72 -16.69 -33.08
N SER A 26 -9.70 -15.93 -32.60
CA SER A 26 -9.43 -14.63 -32.00
C SER A 26 -8.50 -14.91 -30.82
N SER A 27 -7.21 -14.71 -31.01
CA SER A 27 -6.27 -14.55 -29.90
C SER A 27 -6.77 -13.31 -29.13
N ALA A 28 -7.55 -13.55 -28.09
CA ALA A 28 -7.79 -12.49 -27.10
C ALA A 28 -6.39 -12.04 -26.66
N ASP A 29 -6.08 -10.78 -26.87
CA ASP A 29 -4.86 -10.19 -26.32
C ASP A 29 -4.83 -10.53 -24.82
N PRO A 30 -3.68 -10.97 -24.29
CA PRO A 30 -3.58 -11.29 -22.88
C PRO A 30 -4.04 -10.06 -22.09
N SER A 31 -4.94 -10.29 -21.12
CA SER A 31 -5.42 -9.21 -20.24
C SER A 31 -4.23 -8.43 -19.66
N PRO A 32 -4.30 -7.09 -19.63
CA PRO A 32 -3.23 -6.29 -19.08
C PRO A 32 -2.85 -6.72 -17.66
N GLN A 33 -1.57 -6.78 -17.37
CA GLN A 33 -1.06 -7.05 -16.03
C GLN A 33 -0.43 -5.77 -15.47
N LEU A 34 -0.96 -5.27 -14.36
CA LEU A 34 -0.44 -4.10 -13.66
C LEU A 34 0.45 -4.49 -12.51
N LEU A 35 1.50 -3.70 -12.24
CA LEU A 35 2.31 -3.77 -11.03
C LEU A 35 1.98 -2.58 -10.12
N LEU A 36 1.43 -2.89 -8.94
CA LEU A 36 1.13 -1.94 -7.87
C LEU A 36 2.21 -2.01 -6.78
N TYR A 37 2.99 -0.96 -6.64
CA TYR A 37 3.85 -0.74 -5.48
C TYR A 37 3.03 -0.18 -4.33
N CYS A 38 2.81 -0.98 -3.27
CA CYS A 38 1.88 -0.66 -2.20
C CYS A 38 2.55 -0.68 -0.82
N GLY A 39 2.35 0.36 -0.04
CA GLY A 39 2.80 0.40 1.35
C GLY A 39 2.27 -0.78 2.17
N ALA A 40 3.15 -1.48 2.89
CA ALA A 40 2.80 -2.71 3.62
C ALA A 40 1.63 -2.52 4.61
N GLY A 41 1.47 -1.34 5.18
CA GLY A 41 0.35 -1.00 6.08
C GLY A 41 -1.00 -0.89 5.38
N ILE A 42 -1.05 -0.89 4.04
CA ILE A 42 -2.30 -0.81 3.26
C ILE A 42 -2.76 -2.21 2.81
N ARG A 43 -1.90 -3.21 2.93
CA ARG A 43 -2.10 -4.54 2.37
C ARG A 43 -3.49 -5.14 2.59
N PRO A 44 -4.08 -5.11 3.81
CA PRO A 44 -5.37 -5.75 4.03
C PRO A 44 -6.50 -5.17 3.16
N ALA A 45 -6.54 -3.84 2.98
CA ALA A 45 -7.50 -3.20 2.09
C ALA A 45 -7.10 -3.37 0.62
N ALA A 46 -5.80 -3.27 0.30
CA ALA A 46 -5.30 -3.40 -1.07
C ALA A 46 -5.59 -4.78 -1.66
N ASP A 47 -5.44 -5.86 -0.89
CA ASP A 47 -5.76 -7.23 -1.34
C ASP A 47 -7.24 -7.37 -1.74
N GLU A 48 -8.16 -6.68 -1.06
CA GLU A 48 -9.60 -6.67 -1.41
C GLU A 48 -9.90 -5.72 -2.58
N LEU A 49 -9.30 -4.52 -2.59
CA LEU A 49 -9.40 -3.55 -3.68
C LEU A 49 -8.97 -4.17 -5.02
N VAL A 50 -7.82 -4.85 -5.03
CA VAL A 50 -7.30 -5.51 -6.21
C VAL A 50 -8.28 -6.57 -6.71
N LYS A 51 -8.76 -7.46 -5.85
CA LYS A 51 -9.74 -8.49 -6.22
C LYS A 51 -11.02 -7.90 -6.81
N ALA A 52 -11.53 -6.81 -6.21
CA ALA A 52 -12.73 -6.14 -6.70
C ALA A 52 -12.48 -5.48 -8.06
N PHE A 53 -11.32 -4.83 -8.23
CA PHE A 53 -10.92 -4.21 -9.49
C PHE A 53 -10.74 -5.27 -10.62
N GLU A 54 -10.02 -6.35 -10.34
CA GLU A 54 -9.79 -7.45 -11.29
C GLU A 54 -11.11 -8.05 -11.79
N ALA A 55 -12.05 -8.31 -10.86
CA ALA A 55 -13.36 -8.86 -11.18
C ALA A 55 -14.19 -7.93 -12.08
N LYS A 56 -14.02 -6.61 -11.93
CA LYS A 56 -14.80 -5.59 -12.64
C LYS A 56 -14.20 -5.23 -14.01
N HIS A 57 -12.88 -5.25 -14.13
CA HIS A 57 -12.16 -4.71 -15.29
C HIS A 57 -11.45 -5.78 -16.11
N GLY A 58 -11.35 -7.03 -15.64
CA GLY A 58 -10.66 -8.11 -16.34
C GLY A 58 -9.14 -7.88 -16.47
N VAL A 59 -8.56 -7.08 -15.60
CA VAL A 59 -7.14 -6.74 -15.53
C VAL A 59 -6.53 -7.45 -14.34
N THR A 60 -5.35 -8.05 -14.47
CA THR A 60 -4.62 -8.65 -13.34
C THR A 60 -3.71 -7.61 -12.68
N VAL A 61 -3.66 -7.58 -11.34
CA VAL A 61 -2.82 -6.65 -10.58
C VAL A 61 -1.88 -7.41 -9.65
N GLN A 62 -0.59 -7.33 -9.91
CA GLN A 62 0.44 -7.84 -9.01
C GLN A 62 0.80 -6.75 -8.00
N CYS A 63 0.80 -7.10 -6.69
CA CYS A 63 1.20 -6.17 -5.63
C CYS A 63 2.61 -6.48 -5.13
N ASP A 64 3.41 -5.42 -4.98
CA ASP A 64 4.70 -5.43 -4.27
C ASP A 64 4.55 -4.62 -2.97
N TYR A 65 4.66 -5.29 -1.81
CA TYR A 65 4.44 -4.70 -0.49
C TYR A 65 5.74 -4.47 0.27
N ASP A 66 6.01 -3.20 0.64
CA ASP A 66 7.19 -2.86 1.44
C ASP A 66 7.01 -1.48 2.15
N GLY A 67 8.08 -0.99 2.80
CA GLY A 67 8.17 0.38 3.27
C GLY A 67 8.18 1.39 2.11
N SER A 68 7.58 2.56 2.33
CA SER A 68 7.32 3.54 1.25
C SER A 68 8.58 3.99 0.50
N GLU A 69 9.68 4.31 1.20
CA GLU A 69 10.93 4.73 0.56
C GLU A 69 11.59 3.57 -0.21
N ARG A 70 11.51 2.34 0.32
CA ARG A 70 12.07 1.16 -0.35
C ARG A 70 11.34 0.86 -1.66
N LEU A 71 10.03 1.03 -1.68
CA LEU A 71 9.23 0.93 -2.91
C LEU A 71 9.63 2.03 -3.91
N LEU A 72 9.79 3.28 -3.45
CA LEU A 72 10.25 4.37 -4.30
C LEU A 72 11.63 4.09 -4.90
N ALA A 73 12.57 3.60 -4.09
CA ALA A 73 13.90 3.23 -4.57
C ALA A 73 13.85 2.09 -5.59
N ARG A 74 13.04 1.06 -5.33
CA ARG A 74 12.86 -0.09 -6.23
C ARG A 74 12.27 0.34 -7.58
N MET A 75 11.23 1.15 -7.55
CA MET A 75 10.60 1.74 -8.73
C MET A 75 11.59 2.56 -9.57
N LYS A 76 12.45 3.37 -8.93
CA LYS A 76 13.49 4.16 -9.61
C LYS A 76 14.57 3.29 -10.26
N ILE A 77 14.98 2.21 -9.58
CA ILE A 77 16.03 1.31 -10.07
C ILE A 77 15.51 0.45 -11.20
N SER A 78 14.30 -0.09 -11.09
CA SER A 78 13.72 -0.97 -12.11
C SER A 78 13.25 -0.21 -13.34
N GLY A 79 12.79 1.03 -13.18
CA GLY A 79 12.08 1.78 -14.21
C GLY A 79 10.75 1.16 -14.61
N LEU A 80 10.21 0.23 -13.81
CA LEU A 80 8.98 -0.52 -14.07
C LEU A 80 7.89 -0.13 -13.06
N GLY A 81 6.65 -0.53 -13.38
CA GLY A 81 5.48 -0.38 -12.53
C GLY A 81 4.43 0.56 -13.09
N ASP A 82 3.21 0.39 -12.63
CA ASP A 82 2.04 1.07 -13.15
C ASP A 82 1.41 2.01 -12.13
N VAL A 83 1.32 1.59 -10.87
CA VAL A 83 0.72 2.39 -9.80
C VAL A 83 1.61 2.37 -8.56
N TYR A 84 1.71 3.52 -7.88
CA TYR A 84 2.41 3.68 -6.61
C TYR A 84 1.46 4.21 -5.54
N MET A 85 1.25 3.44 -4.47
CA MET A 85 0.38 3.78 -3.34
C MET A 85 1.13 3.58 -2.01
N PRO A 86 2.01 4.52 -1.63
CA PRO A 86 2.74 4.46 -0.36
C PRO A 86 1.86 4.81 0.83
N GLY A 87 2.37 4.62 2.05
CA GLY A 87 1.69 4.96 3.29
C GLY A 87 1.61 6.47 3.61
N ASP A 88 2.10 7.34 2.73
CA ASP A 88 2.01 8.80 2.88
C ASP A 88 2.16 9.47 1.51
N ALA A 89 1.32 10.48 1.24
CA ALA A 89 1.33 11.28 0.02
C ALA A 89 2.68 11.96 -0.23
N TYR A 90 3.44 12.27 0.82
CA TYR A 90 4.81 12.77 0.71
C TYR A 90 5.65 11.99 -0.31
N TYR A 91 5.58 10.65 -0.28
CA TYR A 91 6.37 9.82 -1.19
C TYR A 91 5.86 9.87 -2.63
N VAL A 92 4.55 10.01 -2.85
CA VAL A 92 3.99 10.24 -4.21
C VAL A 92 4.44 11.59 -4.73
N GLU A 93 4.45 12.63 -3.88
CA GLU A 93 4.96 13.95 -4.23
C GLU A 93 6.46 13.93 -4.55
N GLN A 94 7.27 13.20 -3.78
CA GLN A 94 8.70 13.03 -4.10
C GLN A 94 8.91 12.32 -5.45
N ALA A 95 8.10 11.31 -5.75
CA ALA A 95 8.10 10.64 -7.06
C ALA A 95 7.67 11.60 -8.19
N ALA A 96 6.65 12.42 -7.94
CA ALA A 96 6.18 13.43 -8.91
C ALA A 96 7.22 14.51 -9.19
N LYS A 97 7.90 15.03 -8.14
CA LYS A 97 9.03 15.98 -8.29
C LYS A 97 10.19 15.41 -9.12
N GLN A 98 10.37 14.09 -9.09
CA GLN A 98 11.36 13.38 -9.91
C GLN A 98 10.83 13.00 -11.30
N GLY A 99 9.61 13.42 -11.66
CA GLY A 99 9.02 13.15 -12.96
C GLY A 99 8.50 11.72 -13.17
N LEU A 100 8.35 10.92 -12.11
CA LEU A 100 7.96 9.51 -12.19
C LEU A 100 6.43 9.31 -12.20
N VAL A 101 5.66 10.27 -11.68
CA VAL A 101 4.19 10.19 -11.58
C VAL A 101 3.54 11.04 -12.66
N ALA A 102 2.51 10.50 -13.33
CA ALA A 102 1.72 11.18 -14.33
C ALA A 102 0.50 11.90 -13.71
N SER A 103 -0.19 11.23 -12.79
CA SER A 103 -1.36 11.77 -12.07
C SER A 103 -1.48 11.08 -10.71
N GLN A 104 -2.24 11.67 -9.78
CA GLN A 104 -2.47 11.06 -8.46
C GLN A 104 -3.86 11.42 -7.91
N LYS A 105 -4.38 10.56 -7.02
CA LYS A 105 -5.62 10.78 -6.26
C LYS A 105 -5.45 10.33 -4.82
N ASN A 106 -6.13 11.03 -3.90
CA ASN A 106 -6.19 10.63 -2.49
C ASN A 106 -7.14 9.44 -2.33
N ALA A 107 -6.75 8.47 -1.50
CA ALA A 107 -7.47 7.23 -1.25
C ALA A 107 -8.12 7.23 0.14
N CYS A 108 -7.31 7.37 1.18
CA CYS A 108 -7.73 7.35 2.58
C CYS A 108 -6.73 8.12 3.45
N TYR A 109 -6.92 8.06 4.76
CA TYR A 109 -6.03 8.66 5.74
C TYR A 109 -5.48 7.60 6.69
N PHE A 110 -4.28 7.81 7.16
CA PHE A 110 -3.67 7.11 8.25
C PHE A 110 -3.61 8.02 9.48
N VAL A 111 -4.25 7.59 10.56
CA VAL A 111 -4.25 8.29 11.84
C VAL A 111 -3.27 7.57 12.79
N PRO A 112 -2.16 8.19 13.17
CA PRO A 112 -1.25 7.59 14.14
C PRO A 112 -1.93 7.37 15.49
N VAL A 113 -1.65 6.21 16.10
CA VAL A 113 -2.06 5.84 17.45
C VAL A 113 -0.90 5.15 18.16
N ILE A 114 -0.93 5.11 19.47
CA ILE A 114 -0.01 4.29 20.26
C ILE A 114 -0.70 2.94 20.49
N LEU A 115 -0.12 1.86 20.00
CA LEU A 115 -0.55 0.50 20.31
C LEU A 115 0.31 0.00 21.47
N VAL A 116 -0.35 -0.39 22.57
CA VAL A 116 0.28 -0.91 23.78
C VAL A 116 -0.10 -2.37 23.99
N GLN A 117 0.62 -3.07 24.88
CA GLN A 117 0.25 -4.43 25.28
C GLN A 117 -1.17 -4.47 25.86
N LYS A 118 -1.84 -5.60 25.70
CA LYS A 118 -3.20 -5.80 26.21
C LYS A 118 -3.30 -5.55 27.71
N GLY A 119 -4.31 -4.76 28.12
CA GLY A 119 -4.46 -4.30 29.49
C GLY A 119 -3.56 -3.13 29.89
N ASN A 120 -2.73 -2.63 28.99
CA ASN A 120 -1.83 -1.48 29.19
C ASN A 120 -1.06 -1.53 30.53
N PRO A 121 -0.25 -2.57 30.78
CA PRO A 121 0.38 -2.79 32.08
C PRO A 121 1.32 -1.68 32.50
N LYS A 122 1.84 -0.90 31.53
CA LYS A 122 2.74 0.26 31.77
C LYS A 122 1.97 1.58 31.94
N GLN A 123 0.64 1.57 31.84
CA GLN A 123 -0.21 2.76 32.03
C GLN A 123 0.23 3.93 31.11
N ILE A 124 0.48 3.63 29.84
CA ILE A 124 0.84 4.62 28.82
C ILE A 124 -0.45 5.32 28.37
N GLN A 125 -0.52 6.63 28.46
CA GLN A 125 -1.70 7.43 28.15
C GLN A 125 -1.44 8.50 27.09
N SER A 126 -0.18 8.77 26.78
CA SER A 126 0.21 9.83 25.84
C SER A 126 1.56 9.56 25.19
N LEU A 127 1.90 10.36 24.17
CA LEU A 127 3.23 10.34 23.54
C LEU A 127 4.34 10.66 24.55
N ALA A 128 4.08 11.52 25.56
CA ALA A 128 5.07 11.88 26.57
C ALA A 128 5.47 10.68 27.44
N ASP A 129 4.55 9.73 27.65
CA ASP A 129 4.86 8.53 28.42
C ASP A 129 5.91 7.62 27.76
N LEU A 130 6.12 7.76 26.45
CA LEU A 130 7.17 7.02 25.74
C LEU A 130 8.59 7.42 26.15
N THR A 131 8.75 8.54 26.88
CA THR A 131 10.03 8.99 27.43
C THR A 131 10.33 8.43 28.83
N ARG A 132 9.35 7.80 29.49
CA ARG A 132 9.52 7.28 30.86
C ARG A 132 10.52 6.12 30.87
N GLU A 133 11.35 6.08 31.88
CA GLU A 133 12.28 4.98 32.11
C GLU A 133 11.55 3.63 32.26
N GLY A 134 12.08 2.58 31.68
CA GLY A 134 11.53 1.23 31.76
C GLY A 134 10.35 0.97 30.81
N ILE A 135 10.12 1.82 29.80
CA ILE A 135 9.21 1.59 28.70
C ILE A 135 10.02 1.09 27.48
N ASP A 136 9.72 -0.08 26.96
CA ASP A 136 10.33 -0.60 25.74
C ASP A 136 9.49 -0.18 24.51
N VAL A 137 10.04 0.72 23.70
CA VAL A 137 9.37 1.36 22.56
C VAL A 137 9.85 0.77 21.25
N GLY A 138 8.91 0.55 20.31
CA GLY A 138 9.23 0.29 18.91
C GLY A 138 8.74 1.42 18.00
N LEU A 139 9.59 1.83 17.05
CA LEU A 139 9.27 2.86 16.07
C LEU A 139 9.56 2.35 14.66
N GLY A 140 8.87 2.92 13.66
CA GLY A 140 9.30 2.78 12.27
C GLY A 140 10.65 3.44 12.05
N ASN A 141 11.49 2.87 11.19
CA ASN A 141 12.70 3.56 10.75
C ASN A 141 12.30 4.74 9.86
N PRO A 142 12.64 5.99 10.23
CA PRO A 142 12.18 7.18 9.52
C PRO A 142 12.73 7.31 8.10
N GLU A 143 13.84 6.64 7.79
CA GLU A 143 14.47 6.70 6.47
C GLU A 143 13.77 5.81 5.43
N VAL A 144 12.98 4.81 5.88
CA VAL A 144 12.42 3.80 4.98
C VAL A 144 10.91 3.55 5.18
N CYS A 145 10.35 3.94 6.33
CA CYS A 145 8.98 3.64 6.73
C CYS A 145 8.18 4.91 6.99
N ALA A 146 7.01 5.06 6.36
CA ALA A 146 6.17 6.26 6.50
C ALA A 146 5.82 6.56 7.97
N VAL A 147 5.38 5.56 8.76
CA VAL A 147 5.05 5.77 10.18
C VAL A 147 6.26 6.22 11.00
N GLY A 148 7.49 5.84 10.59
CA GLY A 148 8.72 6.31 11.24
C GLY A 148 8.94 7.80 11.03
N ARG A 149 8.76 8.29 9.79
CA ARG A 149 8.83 9.72 9.47
C ARG A 149 7.74 10.49 10.23
N THR A 150 6.51 10.02 10.18
CA THR A 150 5.39 10.64 10.90
C THR A 150 5.60 10.66 12.41
N SER A 151 6.26 9.63 12.99
CA SER A 151 6.60 9.61 14.42
C SER A 151 7.54 10.75 14.81
N ILE A 152 8.50 11.11 13.95
CA ILE A 152 9.36 12.28 14.20
C ILE A 152 8.53 13.55 14.23
N GLU A 153 7.66 13.75 13.24
CA GLU A 153 6.79 14.93 13.17
C GLU A 153 5.83 15.02 14.37
N LEU A 154 5.33 13.85 14.85
CA LEU A 154 4.52 13.77 16.08
C LEU A 154 5.30 14.28 17.29
N PHE A 155 6.55 13.83 17.47
CA PHE A 155 7.38 14.27 18.60
C PHE A 155 7.68 15.77 18.51
N GLU A 156 8.03 16.28 17.33
CA GLU A 156 8.29 17.70 17.09
C GLU A 156 7.06 18.55 17.39
N LYS A 157 5.88 18.18 16.86
CA LYS A 157 4.62 18.87 17.09
C LYS A 157 4.24 18.94 18.56
N ASN A 158 4.52 17.87 19.31
CA ASN A 158 4.21 17.78 20.73
C ASN A 158 5.37 18.25 21.63
N ARG A 159 6.45 18.81 21.08
CA ARG A 159 7.63 19.30 21.79
C ARG A 159 8.27 18.22 22.68
N ILE A 160 8.25 16.97 22.23
CA ILE A 160 8.89 15.83 22.90
C ILE A 160 10.28 15.68 22.30
N PRO A 161 11.36 15.81 23.12
CA PRO A 161 12.72 15.64 22.62
C PRO A 161 12.90 14.21 22.06
N ARG A 162 13.32 14.11 20.81
CA ARG A 162 13.53 12.82 20.14
C ARG A 162 14.52 11.93 20.91
N ASP A 163 15.59 12.53 21.46
CA ASP A 163 16.61 11.81 22.20
C ASP A 163 16.05 11.15 23.47
N ASP A 164 15.01 11.74 24.09
CA ASP A 164 14.39 11.16 25.29
C ASP A 164 13.58 9.90 24.94
N VAL A 165 12.87 9.91 23.81
CA VAL A 165 12.20 8.70 23.31
C VAL A 165 13.23 7.67 22.85
N GLN A 166 14.31 8.10 22.17
CA GLN A 166 15.33 7.22 21.60
C GLN A 166 16.03 6.36 22.67
N LYS A 167 16.12 6.82 23.92
CA LYS A 167 16.66 6.04 25.06
C LYS A 167 15.86 4.76 25.31
N ASN A 168 14.57 4.79 24.98
CA ASN A 168 13.62 3.71 25.19
C ASN A 168 13.37 2.86 23.95
N VAL A 169 13.86 3.30 22.77
CA VAL A 169 13.68 2.55 21.52
C VAL A 169 14.53 1.28 21.54
N ARG A 170 13.85 0.12 21.54
CA ARG A 170 14.48 -1.21 21.49
C ARG A 170 14.40 -1.84 20.10
N PHE A 171 13.51 -1.33 19.24
CA PHE A 171 13.32 -1.87 17.91
C PHE A 171 12.96 -0.77 16.92
N GLN A 172 13.61 -0.80 15.75
CA GLN A 172 13.26 0.03 14.60
C GLN A 172 12.85 -0.86 13.43
N SER A 173 11.61 -0.72 12.97
CA SER A 173 11.06 -1.55 11.91
C SER A 173 11.15 -0.90 10.54
N LEU A 174 11.27 -1.72 9.51
CA LEU A 174 11.20 -1.30 8.12
C LEU A 174 9.74 -1.18 7.63
N THR A 175 8.80 -1.82 8.33
CA THR A 175 7.36 -1.79 8.02
C THR A 175 6.52 -1.64 9.29
N VAL A 176 5.33 -1.06 9.17
CA VAL A 176 4.42 -0.89 10.32
C VAL A 176 3.92 -2.22 10.89
N ASN A 177 3.84 -3.26 10.06
CA ASN A 177 3.31 -4.57 10.45
C ASN A 177 4.18 -5.26 11.51
N ASP A 178 5.50 -5.13 11.41
CA ASP A 178 6.42 -5.73 12.37
C ASP A 178 6.25 -5.14 13.77
N LEU A 179 5.93 -3.85 13.87
CA LEU A 179 5.68 -3.18 15.13
C LEU A 179 4.53 -3.83 15.89
N GLY A 180 3.38 -4.05 15.22
CA GLY A 180 2.24 -4.73 15.82
C GLY A 180 2.55 -6.17 16.24
N ASN A 181 3.36 -6.89 15.45
CA ASN A 181 3.82 -8.24 15.82
C ASN A 181 4.65 -8.25 17.09
N HIS A 182 5.48 -7.25 17.34
CA HIS A 182 6.26 -7.16 18.58
C HIS A 182 5.38 -6.92 19.81
N ILE A 183 4.28 -6.14 19.69
CA ILE A 183 3.25 -6.03 20.75
C ILE A 183 2.59 -7.39 20.99
N LYS A 184 2.14 -8.06 19.92
CA LYS A 184 1.52 -9.39 20.03
C LYS A 184 2.41 -10.42 20.72
N LEU A 185 3.73 -10.34 20.53
CA LEU A 185 4.71 -11.23 21.15
C LEU A 185 5.15 -10.78 22.56
N GLY A 186 4.61 -9.68 23.08
CA GLY A 186 4.99 -9.14 24.39
C GLY A 186 6.46 -8.67 24.49
N ARG A 187 7.06 -8.29 23.35
CA ARG A 187 8.47 -7.88 23.27
C ARG A 187 8.68 -6.38 23.43
N LEU A 188 7.63 -5.59 23.24
CA LEU A 188 7.63 -4.14 23.38
C LEU A 188 6.41 -3.74 24.20
N ASP A 189 6.54 -2.63 24.94
CA ASP A 189 5.44 -2.09 25.72
C ASP A 189 4.54 -1.17 24.90
N ALA A 190 5.13 -0.44 23.93
CA ALA A 190 4.42 0.51 23.08
C ALA A 190 5.06 0.63 21.70
N VAL A 191 4.22 0.88 20.71
CA VAL A 191 4.64 1.21 19.34
C VAL A 191 3.73 2.30 18.77
N ILE A 192 4.24 3.13 17.85
CA ILE A 192 3.41 4.04 17.05
C ILE A 192 3.07 3.33 15.75
N VAL A 193 1.77 3.19 15.47
CA VAL A 193 1.22 2.53 14.27
C VAL A 193 0.04 3.34 13.74
N TRP A 194 -0.49 2.96 12.59
CA TRP A 194 -1.73 3.52 12.05
C TRP A 194 -2.96 2.91 12.74
N ASP A 195 -4.02 3.68 12.88
CA ASP A 195 -5.33 3.29 13.45
C ASP A 195 -5.85 1.97 12.85
N ALA A 196 -5.91 1.88 11.51
CA ALA A 196 -6.32 0.67 10.81
C ALA A 196 -5.42 -0.53 11.14
N MET A 197 -4.10 -0.31 11.27
CA MET A 197 -3.17 -1.37 11.63
C MET A 197 -3.36 -1.81 13.08
N ALA A 198 -3.56 -0.88 14.01
CA ALA A 198 -3.84 -1.22 15.41
C ALA A 198 -5.08 -2.11 15.55
N ALA A 199 -6.11 -1.90 14.71
CA ALA A 199 -7.32 -2.72 14.72
C ALA A 199 -7.06 -4.21 14.43
N TYR A 200 -6.03 -4.55 13.64
CA TYR A 200 -5.63 -5.96 13.41
C TYR A 200 -4.99 -6.62 14.63
N PHE A 201 -4.51 -5.84 15.59
CA PHE A 201 -3.89 -6.33 16.81
C PHE A 201 -4.77 -6.16 18.04
N ALA A 202 -6.06 -5.85 17.88
CA ALA A 202 -7.01 -5.58 18.99
C ALA A 202 -7.12 -6.70 20.02
N GLU A 203 -6.87 -7.96 19.63
CA GLU A 203 -6.83 -9.08 20.58
C GLU A 203 -5.58 -9.09 21.45
N SER A 204 -4.48 -8.51 20.95
CA SER A 204 -3.16 -8.59 21.59
C SER A 204 -2.67 -7.26 22.14
N GLY A 205 -3.35 -6.16 21.82
CA GLY A 205 -3.00 -4.81 22.26
C GLY A 205 -4.23 -3.94 22.46
N ASP A 206 -4.01 -2.84 23.16
CA ASP A 206 -4.98 -1.76 23.34
C ASP A 206 -4.47 -0.49 22.67
N VAL A 207 -5.42 0.31 22.18
CA VAL A 207 -5.11 1.58 21.50
C VAL A 207 -5.14 2.71 22.53
N VAL A 208 -4.10 3.53 22.51
CA VAL A 208 -4.07 4.85 23.16
C VAL A 208 -4.11 5.89 22.05
N GLU A 209 -5.22 6.60 21.97
CA GLU A 209 -5.44 7.63 20.95
C GLU A 209 -4.54 8.85 21.19
N ILE A 210 -4.08 9.45 20.09
CA ILE A 210 -3.39 10.72 20.09
C ILE A 210 -4.43 11.78 19.70
N PRO A 211 -4.76 12.78 20.57
CA PRO A 211 -5.74 13.80 20.23
C PRO A 211 -5.45 14.49 18.90
N LEU A 212 -6.47 14.82 18.11
CA LEU A 212 -6.32 15.34 16.74
C LEU A 212 -5.45 16.60 16.67
N GLU A 213 -5.57 17.47 17.66
CA GLU A 213 -4.75 18.69 17.79
C GLU A 213 -3.25 18.38 17.98
N ASN A 214 -2.95 17.20 18.53
CA ASN A 214 -1.60 16.72 18.78
C ASN A 214 -1.13 15.69 17.73
N ASN A 215 -2.01 15.29 16.82
CA ASN A 215 -1.74 14.25 15.85
C ASN A 215 -1.20 14.81 14.53
N VAL A 216 -0.51 13.97 13.75
CA VAL A 216 -0.05 14.24 12.39
C VAL A 216 -0.65 13.18 11.47
N ILE A 217 -1.74 13.55 10.79
CA ILE A 217 -2.47 12.62 9.95
C ILE A 217 -1.81 12.55 8.58
N SER A 218 -1.50 11.32 8.13
CA SER A 218 -0.95 11.08 6.81
C SER A 218 -2.06 10.84 5.79
N THR A 219 -2.00 11.52 4.65
CA THR A 219 -2.86 11.21 3.50
C THR A 219 -2.25 10.06 2.72
N VAL A 220 -3.03 9.02 2.44
CA VAL A 220 -2.66 7.96 1.50
C VAL A 220 -3.12 8.37 0.11
N ALA A 221 -2.18 8.51 -0.81
CA ALA A 221 -2.45 8.80 -2.21
C ALA A 221 -1.96 7.66 -3.09
N SER A 222 -2.64 7.42 -4.21
CA SER A 222 -2.20 6.53 -5.27
C SER A 222 -1.86 7.33 -6.52
N GLY A 223 -0.74 7.03 -7.16
CA GLY A 223 -0.26 7.72 -8.36
C GLY A 223 -0.05 6.76 -9.53
N VAL A 224 -0.47 7.17 -10.72
CA VAL A 224 -0.14 6.51 -11.99
C VAL A 224 1.29 6.79 -12.33
N LEU A 225 2.08 5.75 -12.60
CA LEU A 225 3.49 5.89 -12.98
C LEU A 225 3.63 6.17 -14.47
N LYS A 226 4.60 7.02 -14.83
CA LYS A 226 4.94 7.30 -16.24
C LYS A 226 5.60 6.11 -16.93
N SER A 227 6.12 5.15 -16.17
CA SER A 227 6.69 3.90 -16.67
C SER A 227 5.63 2.88 -17.08
N SER A 228 4.36 3.14 -16.81
CA SER A 228 3.28 2.20 -17.13
C SER A 228 3.19 1.94 -18.63
N GLU A 229 3.21 0.66 -19.00
CA GLU A 229 2.90 0.20 -20.36
C GLU A 229 1.38 0.15 -20.61
N HIS A 230 0.57 0.27 -19.53
CA HIS A 230 -0.90 0.24 -19.55
C HIS A 230 -1.50 1.47 -18.84
N PRO A 231 -1.19 2.71 -19.29
CA PRO A 231 -1.54 3.93 -18.55
C PRO A 231 -3.05 4.11 -18.33
N GLU A 232 -3.89 3.65 -19.26
CA GLU A 232 -5.36 3.72 -19.11
C GLU A 232 -5.86 2.76 -18.02
N ALA A 233 -5.35 1.53 -17.98
CA ALA A 233 -5.70 0.56 -16.95
C ALA A 233 -5.16 0.98 -15.57
N ALA A 234 -3.95 1.56 -15.52
CA ALA A 234 -3.37 2.13 -14.31
C ALA A 234 -4.20 3.32 -13.77
N ALA A 235 -4.66 4.21 -14.67
CA ALA A 235 -5.55 5.30 -14.30
C ALA A 235 -6.90 4.79 -13.77
N ALA A 236 -7.47 3.77 -14.42
CA ALA A 236 -8.70 3.13 -13.95
C ALA A 236 -8.55 2.52 -12.55
N LEU A 237 -7.38 1.91 -12.24
CA LEU A 237 -7.10 1.39 -10.91
C LEU A 237 -7.01 2.53 -9.87
N VAL A 238 -6.31 3.62 -10.18
CA VAL A 238 -6.21 4.80 -9.30
C VAL A 238 -7.60 5.42 -9.08
N ASP A 239 -8.43 5.50 -10.13
CA ASP A 239 -9.79 6.00 -10.04
C ASP A 239 -10.68 5.10 -9.18
N PHE A 240 -10.56 3.78 -9.34
CA PHE A 240 -11.27 2.80 -8.52
C PHE A 240 -10.89 2.90 -7.05
N ILE A 241 -9.58 2.98 -6.74
CA ILE A 241 -9.06 3.15 -5.37
C ILE A 241 -9.66 4.40 -4.70
N ALA A 242 -9.78 5.51 -5.42
CA ALA A 242 -10.30 6.78 -4.91
C ALA A 242 -11.84 6.89 -4.94
N SER A 243 -12.54 5.94 -5.57
CA SER A 243 -14.00 5.93 -5.70
C SER A 243 -14.71 5.65 -4.37
N ASP A 244 -16.04 5.86 -4.34
CA ASP A 244 -16.87 5.52 -3.18
C ASP A 244 -16.82 4.02 -2.86
N GLU A 245 -16.72 3.16 -3.89
CA GLU A 245 -16.55 1.71 -3.74
C GLU A 245 -15.18 1.39 -3.10
N GLY A 246 -14.10 1.98 -3.59
CA GLY A 246 -12.77 1.86 -2.99
C GLY A 246 -12.73 2.35 -1.54
N LYS A 247 -13.32 3.53 -1.28
CA LYS A 247 -13.44 4.07 0.09
C LYS A 247 -14.27 3.18 1.00
N ALA A 248 -15.32 2.50 0.49
CA ALA A 248 -16.09 1.54 1.28
C ALA A 248 -15.24 0.33 1.71
N ILE A 249 -14.36 -0.15 0.83
CA ILE A 249 -13.39 -1.21 1.17
C ILE A 249 -12.40 -0.71 2.22
N PHE A 250 -11.85 0.49 2.08
CA PHE A 250 -11.00 1.07 3.12
C PHE A 250 -11.70 1.14 4.47
N ARG A 251 -12.93 1.66 4.54
CA ARG A 251 -13.72 1.73 5.79
C ARG A 251 -13.99 0.34 6.40
N LYS A 252 -14.28 -0.67 5.58
CA LYS A 252 -14.43 -2.07 6.02
C LYS A 252 -13.16 -2.56 6.75
N HIS A 253 -12.01 -2.17 6.27
CA HIS A 253 -10.70 -2.47 6.87
C HIS A 253 -10.24 -1.43 7.91
N ARG A 254 -11.17 -0.61 8.43
CA ARG A 254 -10.93 0.35 9.51
C ARG A 254 -10.01 1.53 9.16
N TYR A 255 -9.77 1.80 7.88
CA TYR A 255 -9.06 3.01 7.46
C TYR A 255 -10.00 4.21 7.50
N THR A 256 -9.47 5.34 7.95
CA THR A 256 -10.18 6.62 7.94
C THR A 256 -10.27 7.15 6.50
N THR A 257 -11.49 7.39 5.98
CA THR A 257 -11.72 7.92 4.62
C THR A 257 -12.21 9.35 4.61
N GLU A 258 -12.62 9.87 5.75
CA GLU A 258 -13.09 11.25 5.97
C GLU A 258 -12.48 11.72 7.28
N LEU A 259 -11.82 12.86 7.26
CA LEU A 259 -11.29 13.46 8.49
C LEU A 259 -12.48 14.06 9.27
N PRO A 260 -12.49 13.89 10.61
CA PRO A 260 -13.45 14.63 11.42
C PRO A 260 -13.21 16.12 11.20
N GLU A 261 -14.31 16.86 11.00
CA GLU A 261 -14.26 18.32 10.90
C GLU A 261 -13.54 18.86 12.13
N SER A 262 -12.44 19.59 11.93
CA SER A 262 -11.81 20.31 13.01
C SER A 262 -12.86 21.26 13.58
N ASN A 263 -13.22 21.07 14.83
CA ASN A 263 -14.13 21.97 15.57
C ASN A 263 -13.42 23.33 15.79
N THR A 264 -13.10 24.01 14.69
CA THR A 264 -12.77 25.44 14.71
C THR A 264 -14.09 26.19 14.83
N GLY A 265 -14.77 25.97 15.97
CA GLY A 265 -15.84 26.86 16.42
C GLY A 265 -15.21 28.21 16.75
N CYS A 266 -15.03 29.04 15.76
CA CYS A 266 -15.03 30.47 15.95
C CYS A 266 -16.40 30.82 16.54
N LYS A 267 -16.47 30.94 17.85
CA LYS A 267 -17.54 31.74 18.45
C LYS A 267 -17.28 33.16 17.99
N GLU A 268 -17.95 33.57 16.94
CA GLU A 268 -18.23 34.99 16.74
C GLU A 268 -19.02 35.43 17.98
N SER A 269 -18.35 36.16 18.85
CA SER A 269 -18.97 36.92 19.93
C SER A 269 -19.56 38.18 19.33
N ASP A 270 -20.89 38.22 19.35
CA ASP A 270 -21.66 39.46 19.20
C ASP A 270 -21.27 40.50 20.26
#